data_c87eb44ae78320e057fa8e0d371001d2
#
_entry.id   c87eb44ae78320e057fa8e0d371001d2
#
_cell.length_a   1.000
_cell.length_b   1.000
_cell.length_c   1.000
_cell.angle_alpha   90.00
_cell.angle_beta   90.00
_cell.angle_gamma   90.00
#
_symmetry.space_group_name_H-M   'P 1'
#
loop_
_entity.id
_entity.type
_entity.pdbx_description
1 polymer ?
#
loop_
_entity_poly.entity_id
_entity_poly.type
_entity_poly.pdbx_seq_one_letter_code
_entity_poly.pdbx_strand_id
1 'polypeptide(L)'
;MLLKSLVKPKERLVTVREDVTLEQALKVLEDSGYRCVPILDETGQIFRGNIYKMHIYRHKSRGGDMQLPVTSLLKNATKFISVNAAFFNVFFSIKDLPYIAVLDDKNAFYGILTH
;
A
#
# COMPACT_ATOMS: atom_id res chain seq x y z
N MET A 1 -0.88 10.29 -23.56
CA MET A 1 -1.67 10.03 -22.34
C MET A 1 -0.83 10.34 -21.12
N LEU A 2 -1.37 11.11 -20.19
CA LEU A 2 -0.67 11.43 -18.96
C LEU A 2 -0.83 10.29 -17.98
N LEU A 3 0.27 9.82 -17.40
CA LEU A 3 0.24 8.77 -16.38
C LEU A 3 -0.70 9.14 -15.23
N LYS A 4 -0.71 10.40 -14.86
CA LYS A 4 -1.53 10.91 -13.75
C LYS A 4 -3.02 10.57 -13.90
N SER A 5 -3.53 10.54 -15.15
CA SER A 5 -4.94 10.23 -15.39
C SER A 5 -5.28 8.76 -15.15
N LEU A 6 -4.27 7.87 -15.11
CA LEU A 6 -4.44 6.44 -14.86
C LEU A 6 -4.29 6.08 -13.40
N VAL A 7 -3.80 6.99 -12.58
CA VAL A 7 -3.51 6.73 -11.18
C VAL A 7 -4.79 6.89 -10.36
N LYS A 8 -5.06 5.91 -9.52
CA LYS A 8 -6.14 6.01 -8.53
C LYS A 8 -5.62 6.85 -7.37
N PRO A 9 -6.16 8.07 -7.14
CA PRO A 9 -5.62 8.97 -6.13
C PRO A 9 -5.88 8.46 -4.72
N LYS A 10 -5.01 8.84 -3.79
CA LYS A 10 -5.06 8.36 -2.40
C LYS A 10 -6.40 8.63 -1.72
N GLU A 11 -7.10 9.69 -2.09
CA GLU A 11 -8.38 10.06 -1.49
C GLU A 11 -9.49 9.03 -1.79
N ARG A 12 -9.29 8.20 -2.80
CA ARG A 12 -10.23 7.14 -3.20
C ARG A 12 -9.78 5.76 -2.77
N LEU A 13 -8.69 5.69 -2.01
CA LEU A 13 -8.09 4.41 -1.63
C LEU A 13 -8.39 4.07 -0.19
N VAL A 14 -8.40 2.76 0.08
CA VAL A 14 -8.32 2.25 1.44
C VAL A 14 -6.84 2.12 1.79
N THR A 15 -6.43 2.80 2.85
CA THR A 15 -5.05 2.77 3.34
C THR A 15 -5.09 2.61 4.85
N VAL A 16 -3.95 2.26 5.44
CA VAL A 16 -3.79 2.25 6.89
C VAL A 16 -2.60 3.13 7.28
N ARG A 17 -2.65 3.66 8.48
CA ARG A 17 -1.54 4.44 9.04
C ARG A 17 -0.60 3.50 9.77
N GLU A 18 0.66 3.89 9.88
CA GLU A 18 1.71 3.03 10.44
C GLU A 18 1.52 2.73 11.92
N ASP A 19 0.73 3.52 12.63
CA ASP A 19 0.50 3.37 14.07
C ASP A 19 -0.66 2.46 14.43
N VAL A 20 -1.42 1.95 13.44
CA VAL A 20 -2.51 1.02 13.75
C VAL A 20 -1.96 -0.36 14.11
N THR A 21 -2.75 -1.14 14.86
CA THR A 21 -2.39 -2.51 15.21
C THR A 21 -2.68 -3.45 14.05
N LEU A 22 -2.10 -4.66 14.12
CA LEU A 22 -2.41 -5.72 13.16
C LEU A 22 -3.89 -6.05 13.14
N GLU A 23 -4.54 -6.03 14.31
CA GLU A 23 -5.97 -6.29 14.39
C GLU A 23 -6.79 -5.23 13.69
N GLN A 24 -6.44 -3.96 13.88
CA GLN A 24 -7.11 -2.86 13.20
C GLN A 24 -6.90 -2.93 11.69
N ALA A 25 -5.69 -3.24 11.26
CA ALA A 25 -5.39 -3.38 9.84
C ALA A 25 -6.15 -4.55 9.22
N LEU A 26 -6.25 -5.68 9.92
CA LEU A 26 -7.00 -6.83 9.45
C LEU A 26 -8.47 -6.47 9.24
N LYS A 27 -9.06 -5.72 10.19
CA LYS A 27 -10.44 -5.29 10.06
C LYS A 27 -10.64 -4.44 8.81
N VAL A 28 -9.73 -3.51 8.54
CA VAL A 28 -9.79 -2.67 7.34
C VAL A 28 -9.72 -3.54 6.08
N LEU A 29 -8.81 -4.51 6.05
CA LEU A 29 -8.67 -5.42 4.90
C LEU A 29 -9.92 -6.28 4.72
N GLU A 30 -10.47 -6.82 5.80
CA GLU A 30 -11.68 -7.66 5.72
C GLU A 30 -12.88 -6.84 5.28
N ASP A 31 -13.08 -5.66 5.86
CA ASP A 31 -14.24 -4.81 5.54
C ASP A 31 -14.17 -4.31 4.09
N SER A 32 -12.98 -4.03 3.57
CA SER A 32 -12.80 -3.53 2.21
C SER A 32 -12.77 -4.64 1.16
N GLY A 33 -12.43 -5.87 1.56
CA GLY A 33 -12.27 -7.00 0.65
C GLY A 33 -10.95 -7.00 -0.10
N TYR A 34 -10.06 -6.04 0.14
CA TYR A 34 -8.76 -6.01 -0.52
C TYR A 34 -7.80 -7.03 0.10
N ARG A 35 -6.90 -7.54 -0.72
CA ARG A 35 -5.86 -8.47 -0.27
C ARG A 35 -4.64 -7.74 0.29
N CYS A 36 -4.48 -6.49 -0.10
CA CYS A 36 -3.30 -5.69 0.22
C CYS A 36 -3.69 -4.22 0.20
N VAL A 37 -3.18 -3.45 1.15
CA VAL A 37 -3.38 -2.00 1.18
C VAL A 37 -2.07 -1.31 1.52
N PRO A 38 -1.90 -0.05 1.08
CA PRO A 38 -0.73 0.72 1.44
C PRO A 38 -0.72 1.09 2.92
N ILE A 39 0.48 1.14 3.50
CA ILE A 39 0.72 1.71 4.82
C ILE A 39 1.35 3.07 4.61
N LEU A 40 0.74 4.09 5.19
CA LEU A 40 1.23 5.46 5.15
C LEU A 40 1.74 5.86 6.54
N ASP A 41 2.55 6.90 6.59
CA ASP A 41 2.95 7.46 7.87
C ASP A 41 1.74 8.05 8.62
N GLU A 42 1.94 8.52 9.83
CA GLU A 42 0.86 9.04 10.65
C GLU A 42 0.15 10.24 10.01
N THR A 43 0.84 11.00 9.17
CA THR A 43 0.24 12.16 8.48
C THR A 43 -0.52 11.77 7.22
N GLY A 44 -0.34 10.54 6.73
CA GLY A 44 -0.96 10.09 5.49
C GLY A 44 -0.28 10.61 4.23
N GLN A 45 0.95 11.12 4.36
CA GLN A 45 1.69 11.72 3.26
C GLN A 45 2.75 10.79 2.69
N ILE A 46 3.39 9.99 3.53
CA ILE A 46 4.56 9.22 3.13
C ILE A 46 4.19 7.75 3.05
N PHE A 47 4.49 7.15 1.89
CA PHE A 47 4.28 5.73 1.67
C PHE A 47 5.38 4.94 2.39
N ARG A 48 4.97 4.05 3.29
CA ARG A 48 5.92 3.24 4.07
C ARG A 48 6.10 1.85 3.49
N GLY A 49 5.06 1.27 2.92
CA GLY A 49 5.09 -0.09 2.41
C GLY A 49 3.69 -0.63 2.29
N ASN A 50 3.58 -1.96 2.32
CA ASN A 50 2.31 -2.65 2.11
C ASN A 50 2.03 -3.61 3.23
N ILE A 51 0.74 -3.86 3.48
CA ILE A 51 0.30 -4.92 4.38
C ILE A 51 -0.63 -5.85 3.63
N TYR A 52 -0.35 -7.15 3.73
CA TYR A 52 -1.11 -8.19 3.05
C TYR A 52 -1.99 -8.92 4.06
N LYS A 53 -3.26 -9.12 3.73
CA LYS A 53 -4.21 -9.85 4.56
C LYS A 53 -3.69 -11.23 4.93
N MET A 54 -3.12 -11.93 3.96
CA MET A 54 -2.62 -13.29 4.17
C MET A 54 -1.48 -13.33 5.19
N HIS A 55 -0.62 -12.31 5.22
CA HIS A 55 0.46 -12.25 6.20
C HIS A 55 -0.08 -12.08 7.62
N ILE A 56 -1.16 -11.31 7.77
CA ILE A 56 -1.80 -11.13 9.08
C ILE A 56 -2.47 -12.43 9.51
N TYR A 57 -3.16 -13.13 8.61
CA TYR A 57 -3.78 -14.42 8.91
C TYR A 57 -2.76 -15.47 9.35
N ARG A 58 -1.60 -15.53 8.67
CA ARG A 58 -0.52 -16.45 9.07
C ARG A 58 0.00 -16.12 10.47
N HIS A 59 0.22 -14.85 10.75
CA HIS A 59 0.66 -14.39 12.06
C HIS A 59 -0.34 -14.81 13.14
N LYS A 60 -1.62 -14.56 12.89
CA LYS A 60 -2.71 -14.91 13.82
C LYS A 60 -2.80 -16.41 14.03
N SER A 61 -2.69 -17.21 12.97
CA SER A 61 -2.79 -18.67 13.06
C SER A 61 -1.65 -19.30 13.85
N ARG A 62 -0.52 -18.60 13.95
CA ARG A 62 0.64 -19.03 14.73
C ARG A 62 0.58 -18.54 16.17
N GLY A 63 -0.53 -17.95 16.60
CA GLY A 63 -0.67 -17.39 17.92
C GLY A 63 0.04 -16.07 18.13
N GLY A 64 0.37 -15.36 17.06
CA GLY A 64 1.06 -14.09 17.14
C GLY A 64 0.22 -12.99 17.77
N ASP A 65 0.88 -12.02 18.39
CA ASP A 65 0.24 -10.90 19.04
C ASP A 65 -0.38 -9.95 18.00
N MET A 66 -1.70 -9.82 18.04
CA MET A 66 -2.44 -8.97 17.11
C MET A 66 -2.44 -7.49 17.52
N GLN A 67 -1.92 -7.18 18.70
CA GLN A 67 -1.80 -5.79 19.15
C GLN A 67 -0.47 -5.15 18.74
N LEU A 68 0.41 -5.90 18.09
CA LEU A 68 1.62 -5.34 17.51
C LEU A 68 1.26 -4.32 16.43
N PRO A 69 2.12 -3.32 16.20
CA PRO A 69 1.86 -2.37 15.13
C PRO A 69 1.89 -3.04 13.76
N VAL A 70 1.11 -2.51 12.83
CA VAL A 70 1.03 -3.06 11.47
C VAL A 70 2.40 -3.11 10.79
N THR A 71 3.31 -2.24 11.18
CA THR A 71 4.69 -2.21 10.67
C THR A 71 5.48 -3.49 10.96
N SER A 72 5.04 -4.28 11.96
CA SER A 72 5.71 -5.57 12.26
C SER A 72 5.67 -6.54 11.09
N LEU A 73 4.67 -6.45 10.23
CA LEU A 73 4.50 -7.31 9.05
C LEU A 73 4.57 -6.52 7.75
N LEU A 74 5.04 -5.29 7.82
CA LEU A 74 5.16 -4.43 6.65
C LEU A 74 6.07 -5.08 5.62
N LYS A 75 5.60 -5.12 4.37
CA LYS A 75 6.43 -5.50 3.24
C LYS A 75 6.85 -4.23 2.51
N ASN A 76 8.13 -4.05 2.38
CA ASN A 76 8.69 -2.92 1.67
C ASN A 76 8.21 -2.94 0.23
N ALA A 77 7.70 -1.83 -0.23
CA ALA A 77 7.49 -1.65 -1.65
C ALA A 77 8.86 -1.40 -2.24
N THR A 78 9.40 -2.40 -2.88
CA THR A 78 10.66 -2.24 -3.59
C THR A 78 10.48 -1.43 -4.86
N LYS A 79 9.22 -1.17 -5.24
CA LYS A 79 8.91 -0.44 -6.47
C LYS A 79 7.86 0.61 -6.22
N PHE A 80 8.22 1.83 -6.51
CA PHE A 80 7.33 2.97 -6.61
C PHE A 80 7.80 3.82 -7.78
N ILE A 81 6.93 4.65 -8.30
CA ILE A 81 7.24 5.49 -9.45
C ILE A 81 6.80 6.91 -9.18
N SER A 82 7.43 7.84 -9.90
CA SER A 82 6.99 9.24 -9.92
C SER A 82 5.75 9.37 -10.79
N VAL A 83 4.86 10.30 -10.42
CA VAL A 83 3.70 10.65 -11.24
C VAL A 83 4.10 11.09 -12.64
N ASN A 84 5.35 11.47 -12.83
CA ASN A 84 5.90 11.90 -14.12
C ASN A 84 6.61 10.78 -14.88
N ALA A 85 6.56 9.52 -14.38
CA ALA A 85 7.21 8.41 -15.03
C ALA A 85 6.60 8.12 -16.42
N ALA A 86 7.43 7.62 -17.33
CA ALA A 86 6.96 7.21 -18.64
C ALA A 86 6.08 5.96 -18.53
N PHE A 87 4.97 5.95 -19.26
CA PHE A 87 4.01 4.84 -19.23
C PHE A 87 4.66 3.49 -19.50
N PHE A 88 5.60 3.46 -20.42
CA PHE A 88 6.31 2.23 -20.79
C PHE A 88 7.03 1.62 -19.57
N ASN A 89 7.73 2.43 -18.80
CA ASN A 89 8.44 1.96 -17.62
C ASN A 89 7.48 1.41 -16.55
N VAL A 90 6.33 2.06 -16.39
CA VAL A 90 5.30 1.64 -15.47
C VAL A 90 4.79 0.24 -15.81
N PHE A 91 4.55 -0.02 -17.08
CA PHE A 91 4.02 -1.31 -17.54
C PHE A 91 4.89 -2.47 -17.06
N PHE A 92 6.22 -2.33 -17.17
CA PHE A 92 7.12 -3.38 -16.71
C PHE A 92 7.15 -3.48 -15.18
N SER A 93 6.99 -2.36 -14.49
CA SER A 93 7.12 -2.33 -13.04
C SER A 93 5.99 -3.01 -12.30
N ILE A 94 4.77 -3.07 -12.86
CA ILE A 94 3.60 -3.64 -12.17
C ILE A 94 3.36 -5.11 -12.46
N LYS A 95 4.19 -5.73 -13.29
CA LYS A 95 3.97 -7.08 -13.80
C LYS A 95 3.66 -8.10 -12.71
N ASP A 96 4.40 -8.10 -11.63
CA ASP A 96 4.29 -9.10 -10.56
C ASP A 96 3.78 -8.53 -9.24
N LEU A 97 3.23 -7.33 -9.26
CA LEU A 97 2.76 -6.64 -8.06
C LEU A 97 1.26 -6.42 -8.11
N PRO A 98 0.57 -6.39 -6.94
CA PRO A 98 -0.86 -6.06 -6.92
C PRO A 98 -1.11 -4.63 -7.37
N TYR A 99 -0.17 -3.75 -7.10
CA TYR A 99 -0.21 -2.35 -7.54
C TYR A 99 1.17 -1.76 -7.39
N ILE A 100 1.35 -0.56 -7.95
CA ILE A 100 2.57 0.23 -7.75
C ILE A 100 2.18 1.54 -7.07
N ALA A 101 2.92 1.89 -6.04
CA ALA A 101 2.77 3.19 -5.39
C ALA A 101 3.29 4.28 -6.32
N VAL A 102 2.56 5.37 -6.40
CA VAL A 102 2.91 6.52 -7.21
C VAL A 102 3.17 7.69 -6.28
N LEU A 103 4.34 8.32 -6.42
CA LEU A 103 4.74 9.47 -5.63
C LEU A 103 4.66 10.73 -6.48
N ASP A 104 4.35 11.85 -5.82
CA ASP A 104 4.37 13.14 -6.50
C ASP A 104 5.80 13.70 -6.57
N ASP A 105 5.95 14.90 -7.11
CA ASP A 105 7.25 15.55 -7.28
C ASP A 105 7.91 15.94 -5.95
N LYS A 106 7.19 15.86 -4.84
CA LYS A 106 7.71 16.09 -3.49
C LYS A 106 7.97 14.79 -2.74
N ASN A 107 7.87 13.64 -3.44
CA ASN A 107 8.02 12.30 -2.88
C ASN A 107 6.93 11.94 -1.87
N ALA A 108 5.79 12.63 -1.90
CA ALA A 108 4.63 12.26 -1.09
C ALA A 108 3.77 11.25 -1.85
N PHE A 109 3.02 10.44 -1.09
CA PHE A 109 2.15 9.42 -1.68
C PHE A 109 1.01 10.10 -2.44
N TYR A 110 0.94 9.83 -3.72
CA TYR A 110 -0.10 10.38 -4.61
C TYR A 110 -1.26 9.41 -4.81
N GLY A 111 -0.95 8.13 -5.01
CA GLY A 111 -1.96 7.13 -5.27
C GLY A 111 -1.34 5.82 -5.73
N ILE A 112 -2.13 4.99 -6.40
CA ILE A 112 -1.65 3.71 -6.92
C ILE A 112 -2.01 3.54 -8.38
N LEU A 113 -1.22 2.69 -9.03
CA LEU A 113 -1.49 2.22 -10.38
C LEU A 113 -1.72 0.72 -10.31
N THR A 114 -2.85 0.25 -10.82
CA THR A 114 -3.21 -1.16 -10.83
C THR A 114 -3.13 -1.74 -12.25
N HIS A 115 -3.20 -3.06 -12.31
CA HIS A 115 -3.25 -3.76 -13.59
C HIS A 115 -4.45 -3.35 -14.44
#